data_256adb8eadd4b0ed3c180fd29d61edd4
#
_entry.id   256adb8eadd4b0ed3c180fd29d61edd4
#
_cell.length_a   1.000
_cell.length_b   1.000
_cell.length_c   1.000
_cell.angle_alpha   90.00
_cell.angle_beta   90.00
_cell.angle_gamma   90.00
#
_symmetry.space_group_name_H-M   'P 1'
#
loop_
_entity.id
_entity.type
_entity.pdbx_description
1 polymer ?
#
loop_
_entity_poly.entity_id
_entity_poly.type
_entity_poly.pdbx_seq_one_letter_code
_entity_poly.pdbx_strand_id
1 'polypeptide(L)'
;FEPDWIIGMGGGSPIDAAKAMWAFYEYPEVTFEDLIIPFNFPKLRTKARFCAIPSTSGTATEVTAFSVITDYEKGIKYPLADFNITPDVAIVDPKLAETMPPKLTAFTGMDAMTHAVEAYVSTMNCDYTDPLALHAIKMVHEDLEDSYDGDMEARARMHNAQCLAGMAFSNALLGIVHSMAHKTGAAYSGGHIVHGCANAMYLPKVIKFNAKDPVAASRYADIARFIGL
;
A
#
# COMPACT_ATOMS: atom_id res chain seq x y z
N PHE A 1 20.20 -20.56 -13.37
CA PHE A 1 20.31 -19.10 -13.35
C PHE A 1 20.34 -18.65 -11.90
N GLU A 2 21.36 -17.92 -11.50
CA GLU A 2 21.58 -17.44 -10.13
C GLU A 2 21.66 -15.91 -10.16
N PRO A 3 20.51 -15.21 -10.10
CA PRO A 3 20.49 -13.75 -10.15
C PRO A 3 21.03 -13.14 -8.86
N ASP A 4 21.75 -12.03 -8.98
CA ASP A 4 22.16 -11.16 -7.87
C ASP A 4 21.19 -10.00 -7.64
N TRP A 5 20.23 -9.80 -8.57
CA TRP A 5 19.11 -8.88 -8.46
C TRP A 5 17.81 -9.53 -8.90
N ILE A 6 16.74 -9.28 -8.13
CA ILE A 6 15.36 -9.60 -8.50
C ILE A 6 14.65 -8.27 -8.74
N ILE A 7 14.01 -8.13 -9.91
CA ILE A 7 13.28 -6.92 -10.28
C ILE A 7 11.79 -7.26 -10.34
N GLY A 8 11.01 -6.68 -9.43
CA GLY A 8 9.55 -6.71 -9.44
C GLY A 8 8.99 -5.48 -10.14
N MET A 9 8.34 -5.65 -11.30
CA MET A 9 7.76 -4.54 -12.06
C MET A 9 6.28 -4.78 -12.31
N GLY A 10 5.45 -3.77 -12.04
CA GLY A 10 4.01 -3.82 -12.27
C GLY A 10 3.19 -3.12 -11.19
N GLY A 11 1.93 -3.49 -11.03
CA GLY A 11 1.12 -3.07 -9.88
C GLY A 11 1.48 -3.83 -8.60
N GLY A 12 0.63 -3.77 -7.58
CA GLY A 12 0.89 -4.45 -6.31
C GLY A 12 1.16 -5.94 -6.45
N SER A 13 0.27 -6.68 -7.12
CA SER A 13 0.35 -8.14 -7.19
C SER A 13 1.65 -8.69 -7.81
N PRO A 14 2.17 -8.18 -8.94
CA PRO A 14 3.46 -8.63 -9.47
C PRO A 14 4.63 -8.37 -8.53
N ILE A 15 4.67 -7.21 -7.87
CA ILE A 15 5.76 -6.88 -6.94
C ILE A 15 5.63 -7.73 -5.67
N ASP A 16 4.43 -7.92 -5.15
CA ASP A 16 4.15 -8.78 -4.00
C ASP A 16 4.57 -10.23 -4.26
N ALA A 17 4.20 -10.77 -5.44
CA ALA A 17 4.64 -12.09 -5.85
C ALA A 17 6.17 -12.18 -5.95
N ALA A 18 6.82 -11.17 -6.52
CA ALA A 18 8.28 -11.13 -6.63
C ALA A 18 8.98 -11.08 -5.26
N LYS A 19 8.41 -10.37 -4.27
CA LYS A 19 8.90 -10.37 -2.87
C LYS A 19 8.81 -11.76 -2.24
N ALA A 20 7.69 -12.46 -2.42
CA ALA A 20 7.56 -13.84 -1.93
C ALA A 20 8.55 -14.79 -2.65
N MET A 21 8.67 -14.66 -3.98
CA MET A 21 9.64 -15.44 -4.76
C MET A 21 11.09 -15.19 -4.31
N TRP A 22 11.41 -13.96 -3.91
CA TRP A 22 12.75 -13.63 -3.37
C TRP A 22 13.07 -14.47 -2.13
N ALA A 23 12.12 -14.63 -1.20
CA ALA A 23 12.33 -15.46 -0.02
C ALA A 23 12.60 -16.93 -0.39
N PHE A 24 11.78 -17.51 -1.28
CA PHE A 24 11.98 -18.88 -1.74
C PHE A 24 13.26 -19.08 -2.57
N TYR A 25 13.70 -18.07 -3.29
CA TYR A 25 14.98 -18.12 -4.02
C TYR A 25 16.18 -18.17 -3.07
N GLU A 26 16.16 -17.36 -2.03
CA GLU A 26 17.26 -17.35 -1.05
C GLU A 26 17.24 -18.57 -0.13
N TYR A 27 16.05 -19.03 0.24
CA TYR A 27 15.81 -20.13 1.19
C TYR A 27 14.79 -21.13 0.63
N PRO A 28 15.21 -22.08 -0.22
CA PRO A 28 14.29 -23.04 -0.84
C PRO A 28 13.56 -23.96 0.15
N GLU A 29 14.07 -24.07 1.38
CA GLU A 29 13.47 -24.86 2.46
C GLU A 29 12.33 -24.15 3.19
N VAL A 30 12.18 -22.83 3.04
CA VAL A 30 11.11 -22.05 3.69
C VAL A 30 9.78 -22.39 3.05
N THR A 31 8.76 -22.59 3.88
CA THR A 31 7.39 -22.84 3.43
C THR A 31 6.56 -21.57 3.41
N PHE A 32 5.43 -21.59 2.71
CA PHE A 32 4.49 -20.47 2.74
C PHE A 32 3.91 -20.28 4.14
N GLU A 33 3.71 -21.38 4.87
CA GLU A 33 3.26 -21.39 6.26
C GLU A 33 4.20 -20.65 7.20
N ASP A 34 5.50 -20.69 6.93
CA ASP A 34 6.50 -19.94 7.70
C ASP A 34 6.38 -18.43 7.40
N LEU A 35 6.17 -18.07 6.13
CA LEU A 35 6.12 -16.67 5.68
C LEU A 35 4.84 -15.93 6.08
N ILE A 36 3.73 -16.63 6.32
CA ILE A 36 2.49 -16.00 6.79
C ILE A 36 2.54 -15.60 8.27
N ILE A 37 3.53 -16.08 9.02
CA ILE A 37 3.76 -15.65 10.40
C ILE A 37 4.44 -14.28 10.36
N PRO A 38 3.83 -13.23 10.92
CA PRO A 38 4.42 -11.89 10.87
C PRO A 38 5.83 -11.85 11.50
N PHE A 39 6.74 -11.17 10.83
CA PHE A 39 8.13 -10.98 11.26
C PHE A 39 8.93 -12.29 11.45
N ASN A 40 8.63 -13.31 10.64
CA ASN A 40 9.29 -14.61 10.65
C ASN A 40 10.07 -14.89 9.34
N PHE A 41 10.29 -13.89 8.52
CA PHE A 41 11.14 -14.05 7.33
C PHE A 41 12.60 -14.31 7.72
N PRO A 42 13.31 -15.17 6.99
CA PRO A 42 14.75 -15.28 7.13
C PRO A 42 15.43 -13.97 6.69
N LYS A 43 16.68 -13.80 7.09
CA LYS A 43 17.46 -12.62 6.70
C LYS A 43 17.77 -12.68 5.20
N LEU A 44 17.05 -11.88 4.42
CA LEU A 44 17.27 -11.77 2.98
C LEU A 44 18.56 -11.00 2.63
N ARG A 45 18.88 -10.90 1.33
CA ARG A 45 20.09 -10.28 0.76
C ARG A 45 21.35 -11.13 0.89
N THR A 46 21.17 -12.45 1.01
CA THR A 46 22.29 -13.41 1.02
C THR A 46 22.71 -13.80 -0.39
N LYS A 47 21.76 -13.84 -1.34
CA LYS A 47 22.01 -14.17 -2.76
C LYS A 47 21.67 -13.01 -3.70
N ALA A 48 20.56 -12.29 -3.45
CA ALA A 48 20.10 -11.23 -4.33
C ALA A 48 19.60 -10.02 -3.56
N ARG A 49 19.64 -8.87 -4.21
CA ARG A 49 18.95 -7.65 -3.83
C ARG A 49 17.63 -7.51 -4.58
N PHE A 50 16.76 -6.62 -4.12
CA PHE A 50 15.44 -6.43 -4.70
C PHE A 50 15.22 -5.00 -5.19
N CYS A 51 14.81 -4.88 -6.45
CA CYS A 51 14.37 -3.62 -7.05
C CYS A 51 12.88 -3.70 -7.37
N ALA A 52 12.11 -2.71 -6.95
CA ALA A 52 10.69 -2.60 -7.26
C ALA A 52 10.40 -1.41 -8.17
N ILE A 53 9.56 -1.61 -9.18
CA ILE A 53 9.19 -0.61 -10.19
C ILE A 53 7.66 -0.59 -10.32
N PRO A 54 6.95 0.31 -9.65
CA PRO A 54 5.50 0.35 -9.70
C PRO A 54 4.97 0.91 -11.03
N SER A 55 3.90 0.32 -11.55
CA SER A 55 3.13 0.81 -12.70
C SER A 55 1.70 1.24 -12.33
N THR A 56 1.39 1.30 -11.05
CA THR A 56 0.12 1.83 -10.52
C THR A 56 0.39 2.80 -9.38
N SER A 57 -0.53 3.75 -9.17
CA SER A 57 -0.37 4.81 -8.18
C SER A 57 -1.30 4.56 -6.98
N GLY A 58 -0.99 3.56 -6.14
CA GLY A 58 -1.87 3.22 -5.02
C GLY A 58 -1.26 2.34 -3.93
N THR A 59 -0.77 1.15 -4.27
CA THR A 59 -0.38 0.12 -3.31
C THR A 59 0.91 0.40 -2.55
N ALA A 60 1.80 1.20 -3.14
CA ALA A 60 3.11 1.55 -2.57
C ALA A 60 3.99 0.35 -2.19
N THR A 61 3.76 -0.82 -2.79
CA THR A 61 4.50 -2.03 -2.42
C THR A 61 6.01 -1.91 -2.70
N GLU A 62 6.42 -0.96 -3.54
CA GLU A 62 7.83 -0.66 -3.83
C GLU A 62 8.61 -0.10 -2.64
N VAL A 63 7.94 0.38 -1.59
CA VAL A 63 8.57 0.96 -0.39
C VAL A 63 8.09 0.32 0.91
N THR A 64 7.33 -0.77 0.84
CA THR A 64 6.69 -1.35 2.03
C THR A 64 7.28 -2.67 2.47
N ALA A 65 7.16 -2.93 3.77
CA ALA A 65 7.51 -4.17 4.44
C ALA A 65 6.41 -5.26 4.32
N PHE A 66 5.57 -5.18 3.28
CA PHE A 66 4.42 -6.06 3.08
C PHE A 66 4.42 -6.69 1.69
N SER A 67 3.82 -7.88 1.60
CA SER A 67 3.46 -8.58 0.37
C SER A 67 2.14 -9.31 0.60
N VAL A 68 1.11 -9.00 -0.20
CA VAL A 68 -0.23 -9.58 -0.02
C VAL A 68 -0.48 -10.67 -1.05
N ILE A 69 -0.51 -11.92 -0.60
CA ILE A 69 -0.72 -13.09 -1.44
C ILE A 69 -2.13 -13.65 -1.24
N THR A 70 -2.82 -13.93 -2.33
CA THR A 70 -4.16 -14.51 -2.29
C THR A 70 -4.08 -16.02 -2.49
N ASP A 71 -4.57 -16.78 -1.51
CA ASP A 71 -4.87 -18.18 -1.65
C ASP A 71 -6.28 -18.32 -2.24
N TYR A 72 -6.35 -18.62 -3.52
CA TYR A 72 -7.63 -18.72 -4.23
C TYR A 72 -8.44 -19.97 -3.86
N GLU A 73 -7.78 -21.03 -3.38
CA GLU A 73 -8.47 -22.25 -2.93
C GLU A 73 -9.22 -22.01 -1.63
N LYS A 74 -8.59 -21.30 -0.70
CA LYS A 74 -9.19 -20.97 0.59
C LYS A 74 -9.98 -19.65 0.59
N GLY A 75 -9.83 -18.82 -0.45
CA GLY A 75 -10.43 -17.48 -0.51
C GLY A 75 -9.87 -16.54 0.57
N ILE A 76 -8.60 -16.66 0.90
CA ILE A 76 -7.94 -15.89 1.96
C ILE A 76 -6.81 -15.04 1.38
N LYS A 77 -6.73 -13.78 1.80
CA LYS A 77 -5.56 -12.92 1.56
C LYS A 77 -4.63 -12.95 2.78
N TYR A 78 -3.40 -13.35 2.54
CA TYR A 78 -2.34 -13.40 3.54
C TYR A 78 -1.42 -12.20 3.39
N PRO A 79 -1.41 -11.26 4.34
CA PRO A 79 -0.40 -10.21 4.38
C PRO A 79 0.90 -10.79 4.97
N LEU A 80 1.88 -11.04 4.12
CA LEU A 80 3.24 -11.34 4.55
C LEU A 80 3.86 -10.04 5.03
N ALA A 81 4.32 -9.99 6.27
CA ALA A 81 4.81 -8.77 6.89
C ALA A 81 6.19 -9.00 7.51
N ASP A 82 7.21 -8.35 6.97
CA ASP A 82 8.56 -8.35 7.54
C ASP A 82 9.38 -7.20 6.95
N PHE A 83 10.19 -6.54 7.76
CA PHE A 83 11.08 -5.48 7.28
C PHE A 83 12.13 -5.98 6.28
N ASN A 84 12.50 -7.26 6.32
CA ASN A 84 13.43 -7.87 5.37
C ASN A 84 12.93 -7.81 3.91
N ILE A 85 11.62 -7.79 3.66
CA ILE A 85 11.07 -7.74 2.30
C ILE A 85 10.87 -6.33 1.75
N THR A 86 11.26 -5.30 2.50
CA THR A 86 11.32 -3.93 1.95
C THR A 86 12.36 -3.90 0.82
N PRO A 87 12.01 -3.40 -0.38
CA PRO A 87 12.95 -3.32 -1.51
C PRO A 87 14.22 -2.52 -1.18
N ASP A 88 15.34 -2.91 -1.79
CA ASP A 88 16.60 -2.15 -1.70
C ASP A 88 16.57 -0.89 -2.56
N VAL A 89 15.85 -0.95 -3.70
CA VAL A 89 15.68 0.14 -4.63
C VAL A 89 14.21 0.21 -5.07
N ALA A 90 13.65 1.40 -5.05
CA ALA A 90 12.37 1.71 -5.67
C ALA A 90 12.60 2.68 -6.84
N ILE A 91 12.14 2.32 -8.05
CA ILE A 91 12.18 3.21 -9.21
C ILE A 91 10.74 3.70 -9.46
N VAL A 92 10.48 4.91 -8.99
CA VAL A 92 9.15 5.54 -9.07
C VAL A 92 9.13 6.45 -10.30
N ASP A 93 8.84 5.87 -11.47
CA ASP A 93 8.75 6.61 -12.74
C ASP A 93 7.27 6.78 -13.12
N PRO A 94 6.72 8.01 -13.08
CA PRO A 94 5.32 8.28 -13.39
C PRO A 94 4.93 7.90 -14.83
N LYS A 95 5.88 7.80 -15.76
CA LYS A 95 5.62 7.34 -17.13
C LYS A 95 5.04 5.93 -17.18
N LEU A 96 5.36 5.09 -16.20
CA LEU A 96 4.84 3.73 -16.13
C LEU A 96 3.37 3.68 -15.69
N ALA A 97 2.83 4.76 -15.14
CA ALA A 97 1.44 4.89 -14.73
C ALA A 97 0.59 5.75 -15.71
N GLU A 98 1.18 6.28 -16.79
CA GLU A 98 0.49 7.15 -17.76
C GLU A 98 -0.76 6.52 -18.38
N THR A 99 -0.72 5.23 -18.64
CA THR A 99 -1.79 4.50 -19.33
C THR A 99 -2.83 3.88 -18.39
N MET A 100 -2.79 4.20 -17.10
CA MET A 100 -3.79 3.69 -16.15
C MET A 100 -5.21 4.12 -16.56
N PRO A 101 -6.16 3.17 -16.68
CA PRO A 101 -7.55 3.51 -16.95
C PRO A 101 -8.15 4.36 -15.81
N PRO A 102 -9.08 5.29 -16.11
CA PRO A 102 -9.68 6.18 -15.10
C PRO A 102 -10.23 5.45 -13.87
N LYS A 103 -10.93 4.33 -14.09
CA LYS A 103 -11.47 3.51 -13.00
C LYS A 103 -10.38 2.95 -12.07
N LEU A 104 -9.24 2.54 -12.65
CA LEU A 104 -8.10 2.08 -11.86
C LEU A 104 -7.46 3.25 -11.11
N THR A 105 -7.31 4.42 -11.77
CA THR A 105 -6.80 5.65 -11.15
C THR A 105 -7.62 6.02 -9.91
N ALA A 106 -8.96 6.01 -10.01
CA ALA A 106 -9.83 6.32 -8.88
C ALA A 106 -9.65 5.32 -7.72
N PHE A 107 -9.62 4.02 -8.02
CA PHE A 107 -9.49 3.00 -6.97
C PHE A 107 -8.12 3.05 -6.29
N THR A 108 -7.05 3.16 -7.07
CA THR A 108 -5.69 3.20 -6.50
C THR A 108 -5.42 4.52 -5.78
N GLY A 109 -5.96 5.64 -6.25
CA GLY A 109 -5.87 6.93 -5.56
C GLY A 109 -6.59 6.93 -4.21
N MET A 110 -7.79 6.34 -4.14
CA MET A 110 -8.50 6.16 -2.87
C MET A 110 -7.81 5.16 -1.92
N ASP A 111 -7.08 4.19 -2.47
CA ASP A 111 -6.22 3.31 -1.70
C ASP A 111 -5.08 4.11 -1.05
N ALA A 112 -4.37 4.92 -1.84
CA ALA A 112 -3.31 5.81 -1.34
C ALA A 112 -3.82 6.81 -0.29
N MET A 113 -5.01 7.40 -0.50
CA MET A 113 -5.68 8.25 0.49
C MET A 113 -5.90 7.49 1.81
N THR A 114 -6.42 6.27 1.71
CA THR A 114 -6.72 5.46 2.89
C THR A 114 -5.46 5.05 3.63
N HIS A 115 -4.39 4.67 2.91
CA HIS A 115 -3.07 4.39 3.48
C HIS A 115 -2.58 5.57 4.31
N ALA A 116 -2.60 6.76 3.74
CA ALA A 116 -2.10 7.96 4.41
C ALA A 116 -2.97 8.37 5.62
N VAL A 117 -4.29 8.31 5.49
CA VAL A 117 -5.21 8.63 6.60
C VAL A 117 -5.05 7.63 7.75
N GLU A 118 -5.00 6.32 7.47
CA GLU A 118 -4.80 5.31 8.52
C GLU A 118 -3.43 5.41 9.16
N ALA A 119 -2.36 5.66 8.38
CA ALA A 119 -1.03 5.88 8.93
C ALA A 119 -0.99 7.09 9.87
N TYR A 120 -1.64 8.19 9.49
CA TYR A 120 -1.67 9.41 10.32
C TYR A 120 -2.39 9.19 11.64
N VAL A 121 -3.52 8.47 11.67
CA VAL A 121 -4.29 8.23 12.89
C VAL A 121 -3.87 6.96 13.63
N SER A 122 -2.89 6.23 13.14
CA SER A 122 -2.36 5.03 13.77
C SER A 122 -1.82 5.33 15.17
N THR A 123 -1.97 4.37 16.09
CA THR A 123 -1.32 4.44 17.41
C THR A 123 0.21 4.29 17.35
N MET A 124 0.74 3.88 16.19
CA MET A 124 2.19 3.80 15.92
C MET A 124 2.72 4.98 15.11
N ASN A 125 1.93 6.06 14.97
CA ASN A 125 2.38 7.29 14.32
C ASN A 125 3.60 7.91 15.04
N CYS A 126 4.41 8.66 14.31
CA CYS A 126 5.56 9.35 14.87
C CYS A 126 5.95 10.57 14.00
N ASP A 127 6.88 11.37 14.49
CA ASP A 127 7.37 12.58 13.80
C ASP A 127 7.92 12.32 12.38
N TYR A 128 8.30 11.09 12.06
CA TYR A 128 8.76 10.71 10.71
C TYR A 128 7.62 10.30 9.79
N THR A 129 6.56 9.67 10.31
CA THR A 129 5.44 9.19 9.50
C THR A 129 4.38 10.25 9.27
N ASP A 130 4.15 11.13 10.24
CA ASP A 130 3.11 12.15 10.19
C ASP A 130 3.26 13.15 9.04
N PRO A 131 4.43 13.74 8.79
CA PRO A 131 4.62 14.67 7.67
C PRO A 131 4.41 13.98 6.30
N LEU A 132 4.86 12.72 6.16
CA LEU A 132 4.69 11.95 4.94
C LEU A 132 3.20 11.67 4.69
N ALA A 133 2.48 11.24 5.72
CA ALA A 133 1.05 10.94 5.63
C ALA A 133 0.23 12.20 5.31
N LEU A 134 0.43 13.30 6.02
CA LEU A 134 -0.27 14.56 5.75
C LEU A 134 0.01 15.09 4.35
N HIS A 135 1.27 15.05 3.91
CA HIS A 135 1.62 15.51 2.58
C HIS A 135 1.00 14.64 1.48
N ALA A 136 1.00 13.32 1.67
CA ALA A 136 0.33 12.39 0.76
C ALA A 136 -1.18 12.66 0.69
N ILE A 137 -1.86 12.86 1.84
CA ILE A 137 -3.29 13.22 1.88
C ILE A 137 -3.56 14.48 1.07
N LYS A 138 -2.74 15.53 1.25
CA LYS A 138 -2.90 16.78 0.53
C LYS A 138 -2.75 16.59 -0.98
N MET A 139 -1.68 15.90 -1.41
CA MET A 139 -1.47 15.64 -2.84
C MET A 139 -2.61 14.84 -3.45
N VAL A 140 -3.07 13.78 -2.79
CA VAL A 140 -4.22 13.00 -3.30
C VAL A 140 -5.48 13.84 -3.36
N HIS A 141 -5.73 14.69 -2.35
CA HIS A 141 -6.89 15.58 -2.32
C HIS A 141 -6.87 16.62 -3.47
N GLU A 142 -5.70 17.14 -3.80
CA GLU A 142 -5.52 18.14 -4.84
C GLU A 142 -5.52 17.55 -6.26
N ASP A 143 -4.97 16.33 -6.44
CA ASP A 143 -4.61 15.84 -7.78
C ASP A 143 -5.44 14.64 -8.27
N LEU A 144 -6.25 13.99 -7.41
CA LEU A 144 -6.93 12.73 -7.80
C LEU A 144 -7.96 12.94 -8.91
N GLU A 145 -8.75 14.01 -8.88
CA GLU A 145 -9.77 14.30 -9.90
C GLU A 145 -9.11 14.61 -11.24
N ASP A 146 -8.12 15.48 -11.27
CA ASP A 146 -7.37 15.82 -12.49
C ASP A 146 -6.61 14.61 -13.05
N SER A 147 -6.04 13.78 -12.18
CA SER A 147 -5.42 12.52 -12.57
C SER A 147 -6.42 11.53 -13.18
N TYR A 148 -7.64 11.47 -12.64
CA TYR A 148 -8.73 10.66 -13.19
C TYR A 148 -9.12 11.14 -14.59
N ASP A 149 -9.20 12.44 -14.81
CA ASP A 149 -9.53 13.08 -16.08
C ASP A 149 -8.37 13.01 -17.10
N GLY A 150 -7.21 12.55 -16.67
CA GLY A 150 -6.09 12.24 -17.55
C GLY A 150 -5.00 13.30 -17.60
N ASP A 151 -4.99 14.26 -16.67
CA ASP A 151 -3.88 15.21 -16.56
C ASP A 151 -2.60 14.49 -16.14
N MET A 152 -1.55 14.67 -16.93
CA MET A 152 -0.31 13.92 -16.78
C MET A 152 0.56 14.45 -15.64
N GLU A 153 0.47 15.72 -15.30
CA GLU A 153 1.17 16.31 -14.17
C GLU A 153 0.53 15.83 -12.86
N ALA A 154 -0.80 15.84 -12.79
CA ALA A 154 -1.55 15.27 -11.68
C ALA A 154 -1.27 13.76 -11.50
N ARG A 155 -1.17 12.98 -12.60
CA ARG A 155 -0.76 11.56 -12.56
C ARG A 155 0.63 11.38 -11.97
N ALA A 156 1.59 12.21 -12.36
CA ALA A 156 2.94 12.16 -11.81
C ALA A 156 2.93 12.50 -10.31
N ARG A 157 2.16 13.49 -9.88
CA ARG A 157 2.00 13.84 -8.47
C ARG A 157 1.32 12.72 -7.68
N MET A 158 0.27 12.10 -8.24
CA MET A 158 -0.38 10.92 -7.64
C MET A 158 0.59 9.73 -7.48
N HIS A 159 1.49 9.52 -8.44
CA HIS A 159 2.50 8.47 -8.36
C HIS A 159 3.51 8.70 -7.23
N ASN A 160 3.86 9.96 -6.97
CA ASN A 160 4.67 10.34 -5.83
C ASN A 160 3.87 10.25 -4.50
N ALA A 161 2.62 10.70 -4.50
CA ALA A 161 1.77 10.70 -3.31
C ALA A 161 1.57 9.29 -2.74
N GLN A 162 1.34 8.30 -3.60
CA GLN A 162 1.21 6.91 -3.15
C GLN A 162 2.50 6.36 -2.52
N CYS A 163 3.65 6.72 -3.07
CA CYS A 163 4.95 6.33 -2.50
C CYS A 163 5.16 6.95 -1.11
N LEU A 164 4.82 8.24 -0.94
CA LEU A 164 4.86 8.91 0.38
C LEU A 164 3.91 8.24 1.39
N ALA A 165 2.67 7.92 0.97
CA ALA A 165 1.73 7.17 1.78
C ALA A 165 2.30 5.81 2.20
N GLY A 166 2.99 5.13 1.28
CA GLY A 166 3.67 3.86 1.53
C GLY A 166 4.77 3.95 2.57
N MET A 167 5.63 4.94 2.47
CA MET A 167 6.67 5.19 3.47
C MET A 167 6.08 5.48 4.85
N ALA A 168 4.94 6.19 4.91
CA ALA A 168 4.23 6.44 6.15
C ALA A 168 3.66 5.15 6.75
N PHE A 169 2.79 4.44 6.02
CA PHE A 169 2.10 3.28 6.59
C PHE A 169 2.98 2.06 6.78
N SER A 170 4.05 1.91 6.02
CA SER A 170 5.01 0.81 6.23
C SER A 170 5.63 0.86 7.63
N ASN A 171 5.69 2.03 8.23
CA ASN A 171 6.24 2.26 9.57
C ASN A 171 5.14 2.46 10.64
N ALA A 172 4.07 3.18 10.30
CA ALA A 172 2.97 3.45 11.24
C ALA A 172 1.92 2.32 11.27
N LEU A 173 1.98 1.38 10.33
CA LEU A 173 0.97 0.35 10.09
C LEU A 173 -0.39 0.92 9.66
N LEU A 174 -1.34 0.02 9.46
CA LEU A 174 -2.70 0.32 8.99
C LEU A 174 -3.74 -0.03 10.07
N GLY A 175 -5.00 0.30 9.80
CA GLY A 175 -6.08 0.17 10.76
C GLY A 175 -7.26 -0.69 10.29
N ILE A 176 -8.44 -0.30 10.75
CA ILE A 176 -9.69 -1.04 10.58
C ILE A 176 -10.14 -1.07 9.12
N VAL A 177 -9.92 0.03 8.35
CA VAL A 177 -10.36 0.09 6.94
C VAL A 177 -9.72 -1.01 6.13
N HIS A 178 -8.39 -1.11 6.16
CA HIS A 178 -7.65 -2.15 5.43
C HIS A 178 -7.96 -3.55 5.91
N SER A 179 -8.12 -3.74 7.23
CA SER A 179 -8.52 -5.03 7.80
C SER A 179 -9.88 -5.49 7.27
N MET A 180 -10.86 -4.60 7.17
CA MET A 180 -12.18 -4.88 6.60
C MET A 180 -12.10 -5.12 5.09
N ALA A 181 -11.36 -4.27 4.35
CA ALA A 181 -11.23 -4.39 2.90
C ALA A 181 -10.57 -5.71 2.47
N HIS A 182 -9.54 -6.17 3.16
CA HIS A 182 -8.90 -7.47 2.91
C HIS A 182 -9.89 -8.63 3.11
N LYS A 183 -10.64 -8.63 4.20
CA LYS A 183 -11.62 -9.69 4.49
C LYS A 183 -12.77 -9.69 3.49
N THR A 184 -13.29 -8.50 3.14
CA THR A 184 -14.37 -8.37 2.16
C THR A 184 -13.91 -8.81 0.76
N GLY A 185 -12.74 -8.35 0.31
CA GLY A 185 -12.20 -8.72 -1.00
C GLY A 185 -11.88 -10.21 -1.14
N ALA A 186 -11.58 -10.90 -0.02
CA ALA A 186 -11.38 -12.34 -0.02
C ALA A 186 -12.70 -13.13 0.00
N ALA A 187 -13.69 -12.68 0.78
CA ALA A 187 -14.95 -13.39 0.98
C ALA A 187 -15.89 -13.36 -0.24
N TYR A 188 -15.82 -12.31 -1.06
CA TYR A 188 -16.69 -12.13 -2.23
C TYR A 188 -15.95 -12.42 -3.55
N SER A 189 -15.35 -13.61 -3.65
CA SER A 189 -14.62 -14.05 -4.85
C SER A 189 -15.45 -14.07 -6.15
N GLY A 190 -16.77 -14.14 -6.03
CA GLY A 190 -17.70 -14.08 -7.17
C GLY A 190 -18.10 -12.68 -7.64
N GLY A 191 -17.79 -11.64 -6.89
CA GLY A 191 -18.20 -10.26 -7.17
C GLY A 191 -17.08 -9.24 -7.15
N HIS A 192 -15.83 -9.65 -7.05
CA HIS A 192 -14.58 -8.85 -7.06
C HIS A 192 -14.74 -7.37 -6.63
N ILE A 193 -14.93 -7.14 -5.34
CA ILE A 193 -14.80 -5.76 -4.83
C ILE A 193 -13.31 -5.40 -4.90
N VAL A 194 -12.99 -4.48 -5.79
CA VAL A 194 -11.61 -3.96 -5.93
C VAL A 194 -11.19 -3.31 -4.61
N HIS A 195 -9.97 -3.59 -4.17
CA HIS A 195 -9.45 -3.21 -2.86
C HIS A 195 -9.63 -1.71 -2.54
N GLY A 196 -9.21 -0.81 -3.44
CA GLY A 196 -9.37 0.63 -3.25
C GLY A 196 -10.84 1.09 -3.22
N CYS A 197 -11.75 0.38 -3.93
CA CYS A 197 -13.18 0.63 -3.82
C CYS A 197 -13.70 0.27 -2.42
N ALA A 198 -13.31 -0.89 -1.88
CA ALA A 198 -13.67 -1.30 -0.52
C ALA A 198 -13.15 -0.28 0.51
N ASN A 199 -11.89 0.16 0.37
CA ASN A 199 -11.31 1.18 1.23
C ASN A 199 -12.11 2.48 1.20
N ALA A 200 -12.47 2.99 0.01
CA ALA A 200 -13.29 4.20 -0.15
C ALA A 200 -14.67 4.07 0.51
N MET A 201 -15.29 2.89 0.43
CA MET A 201 -16.59 2.63 1.07
C MET A 201 -16.53 2.57 2.60
N TYR A 202 -15.43 2.05 3.15
CA TYR A 202 -15.28 1.88 4.60
C TYR A 202 -14.70 3.11 5.28
N LEU A 203 -13.82 3.87 4.62
CA LEU A 203 -13.11 4.99 5.22
C LEU A 203 -14.01 5.97 5.97
N PRO A 204 -15.11 6.52 5.41
CA PRO A 204 -15.95 7.46 6.12
C PRO A 204 -16.65 6.86 7.35
N LYS A 205 -16.93 5.56 7.32
CA LYS A 205 -17.58 4.85 8.42
C LYS A 205 -16.62 4.60 9.57
N VAL A 206 -15.37 4.24 9.22
CA VAL A 206 -14.31 4.02 10.21
C VAL A 206 -13.86 5.33 10.83
N ILE A 207 -13.77 6.43 10.07
CA ILE A 207 -13.52 7.77 10.63
C ILE A 207 -14.56 8.10 11.71
N LYS A 208 -15.86 7.91 11.43
CA LYS A 208 -16.91 8.14 12.41
C LYS A 208 -16.83 7.22 13.63
N PHE A 209 -16.36 6.00 13.44
CA PHE A 209 -16.17 5.04 14.53
C PHE A 209 -14.99 5.43 15.41
N ASN A 210 -13.83 5.67 14.79
CA ASN A 210 -12.59 6.04 15.49
C ASN A 210 -12.68 7.41 16.17
N ALA A 211 -13.44 8.37 15.60
CA ALA A 211 -13.63 9.71 16.17
C ALA A 211 -14.40 9.70 17.51
N LYS A 212 -14.83 8.55 18.01
CA LYS A 212 -15.30 8.40 19.39
C LYS A 212 -14.14 8.50 20.40
N ASP A 213 -12.93 8.18 19.96
CA ASP A 213 -11.71 8.43 20.72
C ASP A 213 -11.25 9.87 20.52
N PRO A 214 -10.99 10.64 21.61
CA PRO A 214 -10.64 12.06 21.50
C PRO A 214 -9.31 12.30 20.75
N VAL A 215 -8.34 11.39 20.85
CA VAL A 215 -7.05 11.50 20.16
C VAL A 215 -7.25 11.32 18.67
N ALA A 216 -7.96 10.28 18.26
CA ALA A 216 -8.27 10.05 16.86
C ALA A 216 -9.11 11.20 16.28
N ALA A 217 -10.11 11.71 17.01
CA ALA A 217 -10.92 12.85 16.60
C ALA A 217 -10.07 14.12 16.34
N SER A 218 -9.11 14.41 17.23
CA SER A 218 -8.19 15.53 17.05
C SER A 218 -7.34 15.35 15.79
N ARG A 219 -6.82 14.15 15.56
CA ARG A 219 -5.97 13.88 14.38
C ARG A 219 -6.77 13.96 13.06
N TYR A 220 -8.02 13.52 13.03
CA TYR A 220 -8.88 13.75 11.87
C TYR A 220 -9.18 15.24 11.64
N ALA A 221 -9.35 16.02 12.69
CA ALA A 221 -9.50 17.46 12.57
C ALA A 221 -8.21 18.15 12.08
N ASP A 222 -7.04 17.63 12.43
CA ASP A 222 -5.76 18.10 11.89
C ASP A 222 -5.68 17.85 10.37
N ILE A 223 -6.09 16.67 9.90
CA ILE A 223 -6.19 16.38 8.46
C ILE A 223 -7.09 17.41 7.76
N ALA A 224 -8.30 17.61 8.29
CA ALA A 224 -9.25 18.55 7.70
C ALA A 224 -8.67 19.97 7.58
N ARG A 225 -8.07 20.48 8.66
CA ARG A 225 -7.40 21.79 8.65
C ARG A 225 -6.24 21.85 7.64
N PHE A 226 -5.47 20.78 7.53
CA PHE A 226 -4.31 20.73 6.64
C PHE A 226 -4.69 20.79 5.16
N ILE A 227 -5.84 20.23 4.78
CA ILE A 227 -6.36 20.27 3.41
C ILE A 227 -7.35 21.44 3.17
N GLY A 228 -7.55 22.32 4.17
CA GLY A 228 -8.34 23.54 4.02
C GLY A 228 -9.86 23.39 4.23
N LEU A 229 -10.28 22.35 4.96
CA LEU A 229 -11.68 22.08 5.33
C LEU A 229 -12.01 22.53 6.75
#